data_465289a6f8eff9f2a009112a8adb2f94
#
_entry.id   465289a6f8eff9f2a009112a8adb2f94
#
_cell.length_a   1.000
_cell.length_b   1.000
_cell.length_c   1.000
_cell.angle_alpha   90.00
_cell.angle_beta   90.00
_cell.angle_gamma   90.00
#
_symmetry.space_group_name_H-M   'P 1'
#
loop_
_entity.id
_entity.type
_entity.pdbx_description
1 polymer ?
#
loop_
_entity_poly.entity_id
_entity_poly.type
_entity_poly.pdbx_seq_one_letter_code
_entity_poly.pdbx_strand_id
1 'polypeptide(L)'
;MGLGVVLIVIAILFPQQILTVDSGPVHGDVIVVLGGGTDQGRPEWAAKLFKEGEAPIVLVSGYGDDQLTVRLLRQNGVPHEAIQVENASTSTLENALYSTRMLREMGARRVIIVTSWYHSRRALACFRHVAPDLQFYSRPSYSFYARSEWDRQDTRGHIRTEYVKLLAYWPLYGVWPL
;
A
#
# COMPACT_ATOMS: atom_id res chain seq x y z
N MET A 1 27.46 -15.57 -15.87
CA MET A 1 27.31 -15.52 -14.38
C MET A 1 27.40 -14.10 -13.80
N GLY A 2 28.09 -13.13 -14.37
CA GLY A 2 28.30 -11.80 -13.75
C GLY A 2 27.06 -10.93 -13.59
N LEU A 3 26.17 -10.85 -14.62
CA LEU A 3 25.04 -9.91 -14.60
C LEU A 3 24.01 -10.24 -13.50
N GLY A 4 23.69 -11.53 -13.27
CA GLY A 4 22.77 -11.93 -12.22
C GLY A 4 23.25 -11.60 -10.81
N VAL A 5 24.55 -11.78 -10.55
CA VAL A 5 25.18 -11.41 -9.27
C VAL A 5 25.10 -9.89 -9.05
N VAL A 6 25.37 -9.10 -10.07
CA VAL A 6 25.30 -7.63 -10.00
C VAL A 6 23.86 -7.18 -9.67
N LEU A 7 22.86 -7.75 -10.31
CA LEU A 7 21.44 -7.43 -10.05
C LEU A 7 21.02 -7.79 -8.61
N ILE A 8 21.47 -8.93 -8.11
CA ILE A 8 21.22 -9.34 -6.72
C ILE A 8 21.88 -8.37 -5.73
N VAL A 9 23.12 -7.97 -5.98
CA VAL A 9 23.83 -7.00 -5.14
C VAL A 9 23.11 -5.66 -5.13
N ILE A 10 22.66 -5.17 -6.30
CA ILE A 10 21.88 -3.92 -6.40
C ILE A 10 20.57 -4.05 -5.61
N ALA A 11 19.86 -5.18 -5.71
CA ALA A 11 18.62 -5.41 -4.97
C ALA A 11 18.83 -5.40 -3.44
N ILE A 12 19.97 -5.94 -2.97
CA ILE A 12 20.32 -5.94 -1.55
C ILE A 12 20.72 -4.54 -1.06
N LEU A 13 21.46 -3.79 -1.86
CA LEU A 13 21.99 -2.47 -1.47
C LEU A 13 20.96 -1.35 -1.62
N PHE A 14 20.02 -1.47 -2.56
CA PHE A 14 19.08 -0.41 -2.94
C PHE A 14 17.62 -0.86 -2.95
N PRO A 15 17.10 -1.53 -1.88
CA PRO A 15 15.74 -2.04 -1.88
C PRO A 15 14.69 -0.94 -1.97
N GLN A 16 14.96 0.25 -1.44
CA GLN A 16 14.03 1.37 -1.51
C GLN A 16 13.78 1.79 -2.97
N GLN A 17 14.81 1.87 -3.80
CA GLN A 17 14.68 2.22 -5.22
C GLN A 17 13.92 1.15 -6.01
N ILE A 18 14.03 -0.11 -5.60
CA ILE A 18 13.39 -1.23 -6.30
C ILE A 18 11.96 -1.46 -5.84
N LEU A 19 11.69 -1.40 -4.53
CA LEU A 19 10.40 -1.77 -3.96
C LEU A 19 9.42 -0.60 -3.86
N THR A 20 9.92 0.65 -3.86
CA THR A 20 9.07 1.82 -3.71
C THR A 20 8.54 2.31 -5.04
N VAL A 21 7.25 2.62 -5.06
CA VAL A 21 6.62 3.47 -6.06
C VAL A 21 5.92 4.61 -5.31
N ASP A 22 6.29 5.84 -5.59
CA ASP A 22 5.66 7.04 -5.07
C ASP A 22 5.23 7.93 -6.24
N SER A 23 3.95 8.22 -6.33
CA SER A 23 3.37 9.05 -7.41
C SER A 23 3.50 10.55 -7.12
N GLY A 24 4.02 10.93 -5.97
CA GLY A 24 4.03 12.32 -5.52
C GLY A 24 2.61 12.84 -5.17
N PRO A 25 2.47 14.14 -4.89
CA PRO A 25 1.18 14.75 -4.59
C PRO A 25 0.17 14.55 -5.73
N VAL A 26 -1.04 14.09 -5.39
CA VAL A 26 -2.09 13.79 -6.35
C VAL A 26 -3.47 13.92 -5.70
N HIS A 27 -4.46 14.38 -6.47
CA HIS A 27 -5.84 14.38 -6.01
C HIS A 27 -6.58 13.16 -6.56
N GLY A 28 -7.24 12.44 -5.68
CA GLY A 28 -8.09 11.27 -5.98
C GLY A 28 -9.48 11.38 -5.37
N ASP A 29 -10.29 10.37 -5.62
CA ASP A 29 -11.64 10.27 -5.08
C ASP A 29 -11.64 9.55 -3.73
N VAL A 30 -10.73 8.56 -3.56
CA VAL A 30 -10.62 7.71 -2.37
C VAL A 30 -9.15 7.44 -2.06
N ILE A 31 -8.78 7.50 -0.77
CA ILE A 31 -7.53 6.96 -0.24
C ILE A 31 -7.82 5.54 0.27
N VAL A 32 -7.14 4.52 -0.27
CA VAL A 32 -7.19 3.14 0.23
C VAL A 32 -5.99 2.89 1.12
N VAL A 33 -6.23 2.62 2.40
CA VAL A 33 -5.18 2.27 3.38
C VAL A 33 -5.14 0.77 3.54
N LEU A 34 -4.02 0.15 3.15
CA LEU A 34 -3.88 -1.29 3.25
C LEU A 34 -3.47 -1.71 4.67
N GLY A 35 -4.20 -2.67 5.21
CA GLY A 35 -3.88 -3.37 6.45
C GLY A 35 -2.68 -4.32 6.30
N GLY A 36 -2.44 -5.10 7.33
CA GLY A 36 -1.39 -6.12 7.35
C GLY A 36 -0.16 -5.70 8.12
N GLY A 37 -0.34 -5.48 9.42
CA GLY A 37 0.75 -5.26 10.37
C GLY A 37 0.45 -4.18 11.40
N THR A 38 1.32 -4.09 12.39
CA THR A 38 1.25 -3.10 13.47
C THR A 38 1.81 -1.72 13.08
N ASP A 39 2.03 -1.47 11.77
CA ASP A 39 2.60 -0.22 11.27
C ASP A 39 1.58 0.92 11.38
N GLN A 40 1.70 1.70 12.44
CA GLN A 40 0.86 2.88 12.69
C GLN A 40 1.11 4.03 11.70
N GLY A 41 2.22 4.01 10.99
CA GLY A 41 2.58 5.06 10.03
C GLY A 41 1.63 5.15 8.83
N ARG A 42 1.00 4.03 8.43
CA ARG A 42 0.05 4.04 7.30
C ARG A 42 -1.21 4.87 7.60
N PRO A 43 -1.95 4.62 8.72
CA PRO A 43 -3.12 5.44 9.06
C PRO A 43 -2.77 6.90 9.36
N GLU A 44 -1.64 7.17 10.01
CA GLU A 44 -1.18 8.54 10.25
C GLU A 44 -0.92 9.28 8.93
N TRP A 45 -0.23 8.63 8.00
CA TRP A 45 0.04 9.18 6.67
C TRP A 45 -1.23 9.42 5.87
N ALA A 46 -2.15 8.44 5.84
CA ALA A 46 -3.44 8.57 5.18
C ALA A 46 -4.28 9.71 5.75
N ALA A 47 -4.31 9.86 7.08
CA ALA A 47 -4.99 10.99 7.73
C ALA A 47 -4.37 12.34 7.37
N LYS A 48 -3.05 12.39 7.19
CA LYS A 48 -2.38 13.60 6.70
C LYS A 48 -2.82 13.95 5.28
N LEU A 49 -2.79 12.98 4.36
CA LEU A 49 -3.23 13.17 2.97
C LEU A 49 -4.70 13.60 2.88
N PHE A 50 -5.56 13.00 3.73
CA PHE A 50 -6.97 13.42 3.85
C PHE A 50 -7.10 14.89 4.27
N LYS A 51 -6.37 15.33 5.30
CA LYS A 51 -6.38 16.72 5.77
C LYS A 51 -5.79 17.72 4.77
N GLU A 52 -4.87 17.26 3.92
CA GLU A 52 -4.31 18.03 2.81
C GLU A 52 -5.28 18.10 1.62
N GLY A 53 -6.44 17.42 1.69
CA GLY A 53 -7.46 17.42 0.66
C GLY A 53 -7.11 16.55 -0.56
N GLU A 54 -6.19 15.60 -0.43
CA GLU A 54 -5.85 14.70 -1.55
C GLU A 54 -7.01 13.80 -1.94
N ALA A 55 -7.91 13.40 -0.98
CA ALA A 55 -9.19 12.76 -1.29
C ALA A 55 -10.19 12.93 -0.13
N PRO A 56 -11.51 12.92 -0.41
CA PRO A 56 -12.56 13.14 0.59
C PRO A 56 -12.95 11.89 1.38
N ILE A 57 -12.54 10.70 0.95
CA ILE A 57 -12.92 9.41 1.55
C ILE A 57 -11.66 8.59 1.83
N VAL A 58 -11.66 7.85 2.95
CA VAL A 58 -10.63 6.87 3.30
C VAL A 58 -11.27 5.50 3.41
N LEU A 59 -10.83 4.54 2.58
CA LEU A 59 -11.20 3.13 2.64
C LEU A 59 -10.09 2.34 3.33
N VAL A 60 -10.39 1.76 4.48
CA VAL A 60 -9.51 0.80 5.16
C VAL A 60 -9.72 -0.57 4.53
N SER A 61 -8.66 -1.25 4.12
CA SER A 61 -8.73 -2.56 3.47
C SER A 61 -7.77 -3.56 4.12
N GLY A 62 -8.32 -4.66 4.64
CA GLY A 62 -7.58 -5.75 5.26
C GLY A 62 -8.23 -6.29 6.53
N TYR A 63 -8.17 -7.61 6.69
CA TYR A 63 -8.68 -8.29 7.87
C TYR A 63 -7.72 -8.17 9.07
N GLY A 64 -8.29 -7.95 10.26
CA GLY A 64 -7.64 -8.15 11.56
C GLY A 64 -7.07 -6.90 12.23
N ASP A 65 -6.68 -5.88 11.47
CA ASP A 65 -6.19 -4.60 12.01
C ASP A 65 -7.06 -3.38 11.61
N ASP A 66 -8.19 -3.65 10.98
CA ASP A 66 -9.15 -2.64 10.52
C ASP A 66 -9.63 -1.73 11.64
N GLN A 67 -9.99 -2.29 12.81
CA GLN A 67 -10.45 -1.51 13.97
C GLN A 67 -9.37 -0.58 14.53
N LEU A 68 -8.12 -1.05 14.59
CA LEU A 68 -6.98 -0.23 15.01
C LEU A 68 -6.75 0.90 14.01
N THR A 69 -6.75 0.58 12.72
CA THR A 69 -6.57 1.54 11.63
C THR A 69 -7.65 2.62 11.66
N VAL A 70 -8.93 2.25 11.81
CA VAL A 70 -10.05 3.21 11.96
C VAL A 70 -9.87 4.11 13.19
N ARG A 71 -9.46 3.53 14.33
CA ARG A 71 -9.19 4.31 15.55
C ARG A 71 -8.09 5.34 15.31
N LEU A 72 -6.97 4.93 14.70
CA LEU A 72 -5.84 5.83 14.42
C LEU A 72 -6.22 6.93 13.41
N LEU A 73 -6.97 6.62 12.36
CA LEU A 73 -7.49 7.61 11.42
C LEU A 73 -8.33 8.68 12.14
N ARG A 74 -9.27 8.24 13.01
CA ARG A 74 -10.11 9.15 13.79
C ARG A 74 -9.30 10.01 14.77
N GLN A 75 -8.34 9.42 15.49
CA GLN A 75 -7.43 10.14 16.38
C GLN A 75 -6.61 11.21 15.65
N ASN A 76 -6.31 10.96 14.38
CA ASN A 76 -5.59 11.89 13.49
C ASN A 76 -6.51 12.83 12.70
N GLY A 77 -7.81 12.91 13.05
CA GLY A 77 -8.73 13.93 12.55
C GLY A 77 -9.53 13.56 11.30
N VAL A 78 -9.56 12.28 10.89
CA VAL A 78 -10.47 11.82 9.83
C VAL A 78 -11.85 11.58 10.46
N PRO A 79 -12.91 12.26 10.00
CA PRO A 79 -14.25 12.06 10.53
C PRO A 79 -14.79 10.67 10.20
N HIS A 80 -15.63 10.12 11.10
CA HIS A 80 -16.12 8.74 10.96
C HIS A 80 -16.88 8.50 9.65
N GLU A 81 -17.66 9.47 9.24
CA GLU A 81 -18.45 9.44 8.01
C GLU A 81 -17.62 9.40 6.72
N ALA A 82 -16.35 9.83 6.79
CA ALA A 82 -15.41 9.73 5.68
C ALA A 82 -14.66 8.39 5.62
N ILE A 83 -14.86 7.49 6.62
CA ILE A 83 -14.16 6.21 6.69
C ILE A 83 -15.09 5.09 6.24
N GLN A 84 -14.63 4.30 5.26
CA GLN A 84 -15.25 3.05 4.83
C GLN A 84 -14.31 1.89 5.20
N VAL A 85 -14.86 0.68 5.38
CA VAL A 85 -14.08 -0.49 5.81
C VAL A 85 -14.39 -1.70 4.95
N GLU A 86 -13.36 -2.30 4.41
CA GLU A 86 -13.30 -3.62 3.81
C GLU A 86 -12.45 -4.51 4.76
N ASN A 87 -13.05 -5.49 5.40
CA ASN A 87 -12.41 -6.31 6.44
C ASN A 87 -12.43 -7.81 6.15
N ALA A 88 -12.62 -8.21 4.90
CA ALA A 88 -12.65 -9.61 4.50
C ALA A 88 -11.34 -10.09 3.86
N SER A 89 -10.55 -9.18 3.29
CA SER A 89 -9.33 -9.51 2.56
C SER A 89 -8.19 -9.95 3.48
N THR A 90 -7.52 -11.05 3.10
CA THR A 90 -6.40 -11.65 3.84
C THR A 90 -5.09 -11.62 3.05
N SER A 91 -5.12 -11.16 1.82
CA SER A 91 -3.97 -11.02 0.92
C SER A 91 -4.01 -9.73 0.13
N THR A 92 -2.87 -9.31 -0.44
CA THR A 92 -2.82 -8.08 -1.25
C THR A 92 -3.68 -8.16 -2.51
N LEU A 93 -3.81 -9.35 -3.09
CA LEU A 93 -4.69 -9.54 -4.24
C LEU A 93 -6.16 -9.43 -3.84
N GLU A 94 -6.55 -9.98 -2.69
CA GLU A 94 -7.89 -9.83 -2.14
C GLU A 94 -8.19 -8.38 -1.72
N ASN A 95 -7.21 -7.66 -1.13
CA ASN A 95 -7.33 -6.22 -0.89
C ASN A 95 -7.73 -5.50 -2.19
N ALA A 96 -7.03 -5.80 -3.30
CA ALA A 96 -7.34 -5.19 -4.59
C ALA A 96 -8.74 -5.60 -5.08
N LEU A 97 -9.10 -6.88 -5.00
CA LEU A 97 -10.39 -7.39 -5.48
C LEU A 97 -11.58 -6.79 -4.71
N TYR A 98 -11.53 -6.83 -3.37
CA TYR A 98 -12.66 -6.42 -2.54
C TYR A 98 -12.78 -4.89 -2.46
N SER A 99 -11.64 -4.19 -2.32
CA SER A 99 -11.64 -2.72 -2.37
C SER A 99 -12.16 -2.21 -3.72
N THR A 100 -11.75 -2.81 -4.84
CA THR A 100 -12.18 -2.35 -6.17
C THR A 100 -13.69 -2.45 -6.36
N ARG A 101 -14.33 -3.48 -5.79
CA ARG A 101 -15.79 -3.57 -5.79
C ARG A 101 -16.41 -2.35 -5.09
N MET A 102 -15.98 -2.04 -3.88
CA MET A 102 -16.47 -0.89 -3.12
C MET A 102 -16.15 0.45 -3.82
N LEU A 103 -14.96 0.56 -4.42
CA LEU A 103 -14.55 1.75 -5.17
C LEU A 103 -15.50 2.02 -6.35
N ARG A 104 -15.91 0.97 -7.08
CA ARG A 104 -16.89 1.11 -8.19
C ARG A 104 -18.28 1.48 -7.68
N GLU A 105 -18.73 0.92 -6.55
CA GLU A 105 -20.00 1.28 -5.90
C GLU A 105 -20.01 2.75 -5.45
N MET A 106 -18.86 3.29 -5.03
CA MET A 106 -18.66 4.71 -4.71
C MET A 106 -18.50 5.62 -5.94
N GLY A 107 -18.39 5.06 -7.14
CA GLY A 107 -18.14 5.82 -8.37
C GLY A 107 -16.72 6.38 -8.50
N ALA A 108 -15.79 5.88 -7.70
CA ALA A 108 -14.40 6.33 -7.72
C ALA A 108 -13.69 5.99 -9.04
N ARG A 109 -12.86 6.91 -9.52
CA ARG A 109 -12.05 6.75 -10.73
C ARG A 109 -10.55 6.89 -10.46
N ARG A 110 -10.18 7.75 -9.53
CA ARG A 110 -8.81 8.06 -9.15
C ARG A 110 -8.59 7.66 -7.70
N VAL A 111 -7.71 6.69 -7.48
CA VAL A 111 -7.54 6.02 -6.18
C VAL A 111 -6.11 6.14 -5.71
N ILE A 112 -5.93 6.59 -4.48
CA ILE A 112 -4.63 6.74 -3.83
C ILE A 112 -4.41 5.54 -2.92
N ILE A 113 -3.37 4.74 -3.18
CA ILE A 113 -3.00 3.58 -2.36
C ILE A 113 -1.97 4.02 -1.31
N VAL A 114 -2.30 3.82 -0.04
CA VAL A 114 -1.40 4.03 1.10
C VAL A 114 -1.01 2.69 1.71
N THR A 115 0.27 2.41 1.70
CA THR A 115 0.88 1.23 2.32
C THR A 115 2.33 1.53 2.68
N SER A 116 3.06 0.62 3.34
CA SER A 116 4.49 0.80 3.62
C SER A 116 5.30 0.85 2.32
N TRP A 117 6.37 1.63 2.31
CA TRP A 117 7.21 1.87 1.13
C TRP A 117 7.67 0.58 0.44
N TYR A 118 8.12 -0.43 1.21
CA TYR A 118 8.61 -1.71 0.67
C TYR A 118 7.50 -2.56 0.02
N HIS A 119 6.24 -2.29 0.34
CA HIS A 119 5.06 -3.00 -0.20
C HIS A 119 4.41 -2.27 -1.39
N SER A 120 4.75 -1.01 -1.62
CA SER A 120 4.02 -0.11 -2.53
C SER A 120 3.99 -0.60 -3.99
N ARG A 121 5.10 -1.14 -4.50
CA ARG A 121 5.18 -1.68 -5.87
C ARG A 121 4.22 -2.84 -6.08
N ARG A 122 4.22 -3.83 -5.19
CA ARG A 122 3.34 -5.00 -5.31
C ARG A 122 1.88 -4.64 -5.11
N ALA A 123 1.57 -3.78 -4.16
CA ALA A 123 0.22 -3.30 -3.94
C ALA A 123 -0.32 -2.61 -5.21
N LEU A 124 0.41 -1.64 -5.74
CA LEU A 124 0.01 -0.92 -6.96
C LEU A 124 -0.18 -1.86 -8.16
N ALA A 125 0.71 -2.84 -8.33
CA ALA A 125 0.61 -3.84 -9.38
C ALA A 125 -0.67 -4.69 -9.26
N CYS A 126 -1.04 -5.13 -8.03
CA CYS A 126 -2.27 -5.87 -7.78
C CYS A 126 -3.52 -5.06 -8.15
N PHE A 127 -3.60 -3.80 -7.71
CA PHE A 127 -4.74 -2.94 -7.99
C PHE A 127 -4.90 -2.65 -9.49
N ARG A 128 -3.80 -2.36 -10.20
CA ARG A 128 -3.80 -2.15 -11.66
C ARG A 128 -4.18 -3.41 -12.42
N HIS A 129 -3.76 -4.57 -11.94
CA HIS A 129 -4.12 -5.86 -12.56
C HIS A 129 -5.62 -6.16 -12.42
N VAL A 130 -6.19 -5.94 -11.23
CA VAL A 130 -7.59 -6.24 -10.91
C VAL A 130 -8.55 -5.26 -11.57
N ALA A 131 -8.17 -4.00 -11.66
CA ALA A 131 -9.05 -2.94 -12.17
C ALA A 131 -8.31 -1.98 -13.10
N PRO A 132 -7.99 -2.41 -14.33
CA PRO A 132 -7.29 -1.57 -15.31
C PRO A 132 -8.14 -0.37 -15.80
N ASP A 133 -9.43 -0.37 -15.49
CA ASP A 133 -10.37 0.72 -15.75
C ASP A 133 -10.28 1.89 -14.77
N LEU A 134 -9.60 1.70 -13.63
CA LEU A 134 -9.37 2.73 -12.62
C LEU A 134 -7.93 3.26 -12.66
N GLN A 135 -7.75 4.49 -12.20
CA GLN A 135 -6.43 5.11 -12.08
C GLN A 135 -5.91 4.96 -10.66
N PHE A 136 -4.79 4.26 -10.49
CA PHE A 136 -4.18 4.04 -9.19
C PHE A 136 -2.86 4.78 -9.06
N TYR A 137 -2.73 5.49 -7.95
CA TYR A 137 -1.56 6.25 -7.52
C TYR A 137 -1.06 5.70 -6.19
N SER A 138 0.24 5.61 -6.02
CA SER A 138 0.85 5.16 -4.77
C SER A 138 1.40 6.34 -3.98
N ARG A 139 1.00 6.44 -2.71
CA ARG A 139 1.54 7.38 -1.73
C ARG A 139 2.04 6.58 -0.53
N PRO A 140 3.25 6.01 -0.61
CA PRO A 140 3.76 5.13 0.43
C PRO A 140 3.99 5.87 1.74
N SER A 141 3.70 5.18 2.85
CA SER A 141 4.10 5.62 4.18
C SER A 141 5.59 5.31 4.35
N TYR A 142 6.35 6.36 4.65
CA TYR A 142 7.68 6.26 5.23
C TYR A 142 7.49 6.51 6.72
N SER A 143 7.48 5.46 7.54
CA SER A 143 7.40 5.65 8.98
C SER A 143 8.43 6.68 9.43
N PHE A 144 8.09 7.50 10.43
CA PHE A 144 8.96 8.56 10.99
C PHE A 144 10.34 8.05 11.43
N TYR A 145 10.51 6.73 11.52
CA TYR A 145 11.73 6.04 11.88
C TYR A 145 12.48 5.44 10.68
N ALA A 146 12.37 6.03 9.49
CA ALA A 146 12.88 5.44 8.25
C ALA A 146 14.34 4.94 8.32
N ARG A 147 15.22 5.59 9.09
CA ARG A 147 16.57 5.09 9.35
C ARG A 147 16.63 4.01 10.42
N SER A 148 15.80 4.09 11.47
CA SER A 148 15.74 3.08 12.52
C SER A 148 14.95 1.83 12.11
N GLU A 149 13.96 1.96 11.20
CA GLU A 149 13.26 0.81 10.60
C GLU A 149 14.19 -0.03 9.73
N TRP A 150 15.09 0.60 8.98
CA TRP A 150 16.09 -0.12 8.19
C TRP A 150 16.98 -1.03 9.03
N ASP A 151 17.32 -0.60 10.23
CA ASP A 151 18.15 -1.36 11.18
C ASP A 151 17.33 -2.37 12.00
N ARG A 152 16.01 -2.32 12.01
CA ARG A 152 15.18 -3.31 12.70
C ARG A 152 15.18 -4.63 11.94
N GLN A 153 15.36 -5.69 12.69
CA GLN A 153 15.34 -7.08 12.18
C GLN A 153 14.03 -7.39 11.42
N ASP A 154 12.91 -6.83 11.89
CA ASP A 154 11.59 -6.97 11.28
C ASP A 154 11.50 -6.37 9.86
N THR A 155 12.04 -5.17 9.66
CA THR A 155 12.02 -4.52 8.33
C THR A 155 12.84 -5.29 7.30
N ARG A 156 13.99 -5.85 7.69
CA ARG A 156 14.81 -6.70 6.81
C ARG A 156 14.06 -7.99 6.41
N GLY A 157 13.31 -8.57 7.34
CA GLY A 157 12.44 -9.72 7.08
C GLY A 157 11.35 -9.38 6.06
N HIS A 158 10.68 -8.25 6.24
CA HIS A 158 9.65 -7.75 5.33
C HIS A 158 10.20 -7.49 3.91
N ILE A 159 11.35 -6.83 3.79
CA ILE A 159 12.02 -6.57 2.50
C ILE A 159 12.31 -7.86 1.75
N ARG A 160 12.93 -8.85 2.42
CA ARG A 160 13.22 -10.16 1.81
C ARG A 160 11.94 -10.86 1.34
N THR A 161 10.92 -10.84 2.18
CA THR A 161 9.61 -11.43 1.86
C THR A 161 8.96 -10.71 0.68
N GLU A 162 9.08 -9.39 0.58
CA GLU A 162 8.54 -8.63 -0.55
C GLU A 162 9.22 -8.97 -1.87
N TYR A 163 10.53 -9.18 -1.90
CA TYR A 163 11.21 -9.65 -3.12
C TYR A 163 10.68 -11.00 -3.58
N VAL A 164 10.52 -11.95 -2.64
CA VAL A 164 9.97 -13.27 -2.96
C VAL A 164 8.54 -13.17 -3.47
N LYS A 165 7.68 -12.40 -2.79
CA LYS A 165 6.30 -12.18 -3.19
C LYS A 165 6.21 -11.47 -4.55
N LEU A 166 7.03 -10.46 -4.80
CA LEU A 166 7.05 -9.73 -6.06
C LEU A 166 7.31 -10.66 -7.25
N LEU A 167 8.29 -11.56 -7.11
CA LEU A 167 8.61 -12.56 -8.14
C LEU A 167 7.53 -13.66 -8.25
N ALA A 168 6.94 -14.08 -7.14
CA ALA A 168 5.94 -15.15 -7.10
C ALA A 168 4.57 -14.69 -7.66
N TYR A 169 4.19 -13.43 -7.51
CA TYR A 169 2.89 -12.93 -7.93
C TYR A 169 2.69 -12.98 -9.46
N TRP A 170 3.76 -12.86 -10.22
CA TRP A 170 3.68 -12.99 -11.68
C TRP A 170 3.25 -14.40 -12.15
N PRO A 171 3.97 -15.50 -11.82
CA PRO A 171 3.57 -16.82 -12.30
C PRO A 171 2.31 -17.36 -11.61
N LEU A 172 2.02 -16.94 -10.37
CA LEU A 172 0.87 -17.45 -9.62
C LEU A 172 -0.44 -16.71 -9.96
N TYR A 173 -0.39 -15.43 -10.22
CA TYR A 173 -1.58 -14.59 -10.36
C TYR A 173 -1.59 -13.72 -11.62
N GLY A 174 -0.56 -13.79 -12.46
CA GLY A 174 -0.43 -12.95 -13.65
C GLY A 174 -0.14 -11.47 -13.33
N VAL A 175 0.17 -11.14 -12.07
CA VAL A 175 0.43 -9.76 -11.63
C VAL A 175 1.86 -9.38 -11.99
N TRP A 176 2.01 -8.51 -12.98
CA TRP A 176 3.32 -8.01 -13.40
C TRP A 176 3.77 -6.85 -12.49
N PRO A 177 4.93 -6.93 -11.85
CA PRO A 177 5.34 -5.97 -10.83
C PRO A 177 6.02 -4.69 -11.36
N LEU A 178 6.14 -4.53 -12.67
CA LEU A 178 6.85 -3.40 -13.30
C LEU A 178 5.90 -2.42 -13.97
#